data_5e45a7a779a96a7d661aa5ad6f40849d
#
_entry.id   5e45a7a779a96a7d661aa5ad6f40849d
#
_cell.length_a   1.000
_cell.length_b   1.000
_cell.length_c   1.000
_cell.angle_alpha   90.00
_cell.angle_beta   90.00
_cell.angle_gamma   90.00
#
_symmetry.space_group_name_H-M   'P 1'
#
loop_
_entity.id
_entity.type
_entity.pdbx_description
1 polymer ?
#
loop_
_entity_poly.entity_id
_entity_poly.type
_entity_poly.pdbx_seq_one_letter_code
_entity_poly.pdbx_strand_id
1 'polypeptide(L)'
;MKIHEYQGKQLLKKFGVTVPRGIHCTTVEDAVKAAETLGGNIWVVKAQIHAGGRGKGGGVKVAKSLEQVREYAGQILGMQLITHQTGPEGQKVRNLLIEEGADIKHEYYVAALTDRATQSVAMMASYEGGMDIEEVAHKTPEKIVKVFINPLVGLTDEQALTLAKGMGMLEGSIPQCVDTLKKLYTCYMETDASLAEINPLIHEGDGTVKAIDAKFNFDSNALYRQPEIVAMRDLDEEDADEIEASKFDLAYISLDGNIGCLVNGAGLAMATMDTIKLFGAEPANFLDVGGGATTEKVTEAFKIMLKNPKVKGILVNIFGGIMRCDTIATGVVAAAKETHLSVPLVVRMKGTNEDLGKQILKDSGLPIISADSMAEAATKIVAAVK
;
A
#
# COMPACT_ATOMS: atom_id res chain seq x y z
N MET A 1 -2.58 -2.81 4.71
CA MET A 1 -3.82 -3.05 3.90
C MET A 1 -4.39 -1.70 3.47
N LYS A 2 -4.86 -1.58 2.21
CA LYS A 2 -5.55 -0.40 1.67
C LYS A 2 -7.02 -0.73 1.45
N ILE A 3 -7.86 0.31 1.29
CA ILE A 3 -9.29 0.16 0.94
C ILE A 3 -9.65 1.17 -0.16
N HIS A 4 -10.79 0.96 -0.81
CA HIS A 4 -11.32 1.89 -1.80
C HIS A 4 -11.84 3.20 -1.17
N GLU A 5 -11.91 4.27 -1.95
CA GLU A 5 -12.43 5.57 -1.55
C GLU A 5 -13.84 5.46 -0.94
N TYR A 6 -14.75 4.70 -1.59
CA TYR A 6 -16.12 4.57 -1.09
C TYR A 6 -16.18 3.92 0.30
N GLN A 7 -15.29 2.95 0.58
CA GLN A 7 -15.16 2.32 1.90
C GLN A 7 -14.55 3.30 2.92
N GLY A 8 -13.53 4.06 2.53
CA GLY A 8 -12.96 5.13 3.35
C GLY A 8 -14.01 6.18 3.74
N LYS A 9 -14.86 6.58 2.81
CA LYS A 9 -16.00 7.50 3.10
C LYS A 9 -17.04 6.88 4.01
N GLN A 10 -17.30 5.58 3.92
CA GLN A 10 -18.18 4.87 4.86
C GLN A 10 -17.60 4.93 6.29
N LEU A 11 -16.29 4.73 6.44
CA LEU A 11 -15.62 4.89 7.73
C LEU A 11 -15.71 6.34 8.23
N LEU A 12 -15.35 7.32 7.42
CA LEU A 12 -15.46 8.73 7.78
C LEU A 12 -16.88 9.09 8.25
N LYS A 13 -17.89 8.62 7.53
CA LYS A 13 -19.31 8.83 7.90
C LYS A 13 -19.67 8.15 9.23
N LYS A 14 -19.16 6.93 9.48
CA LYS A 14 -19.37 6.21 10.76
C LYS A 14 -18.83 7.01 11.94
N PHE A 15 -17.72 7.73 11.74
CA PHE A 15 -17.12 8.63 12.73
C PHE A 15 -17.70 10.06 12.71
N GLY A 16 -18.73 10.31 11.90
CA GLY A 16 -19.44 11.58 11.88
C GLY A 16 -18.80 12.68 11.04
N VAL A 17 -17.84 12.37 10.19
CA VAL A 17 -17.31 13.30 9.18
C VAL A 17 -18.33 13.45 8.06
N THR A 18 -18.59 14.67 7.63
CA THR A 18 -19.51 14.95 6.52
C THR A 18 -18.88 14.50 5.19
N VAL A 19 -19.60 13.64 4.47
CA VAL A 19 -19.23 13.15 3.14
C VAL A 19 -20.41 13.30 2.19
N PRO A 20 -20.22 13.40 0.86
CA PRO A 20 -21.31 13.39 -0.10
C PRO A 20 -22.06 12.05 -0.07
N ARG A 21 -23.33 12.07 -0.50
CA ARG A 21 -24.05 10.82 -0.76
C ARG A 21 -23.46 10.15 -1.97
N GLY A 22 -23.17 8.87 -1.85
CA GLY A 22 -22.59 8.08 -2.93
C GLY A 22 -23.02 6.63 -2.86
N ILE A 23 -23.04 5.97 -4.02
CA ILE A 23 -23.44 4.56 -4.17
C ILE A 23 -22.35 3.84 -4.97
N HIS A 24 -21.83 2.78 -4.39
CA HIS A 24 -20.89 1.87 -5.04
C HIS A 24 -21.59 1.02 -6.11
N CYS A 25 -20.96 0.86 -7.28
CA CYS A 25 -21.50 0.15 -8.43
C CYS A 25 -20.43 -0.72 -9.09
N THR A 26 -20.84 -1.88 -9.62
CA THR A 26 -19.99 -2.81 -10.36
C THR A 26 -20.42 -2.99 -11.81
N THR A 27 -21.56 -2.41 -12.21
CA THR A 27 -22.08 -2.42 -13.57
C THR A 27 -22.50 -1.01 -14.01
N VAL A 28 -22.59 -0.81 -15.34
CA VAL A 28 -23.07 0.46 -15.91
C VAL A 28 -24.56 0.70 -15.56
N GLU A 29 -25.36 -0.36 -15.54
CA GLU A 29 -26.77 -0.30 -15.18
C GLU A 29 -26.97 0.12 -13.73
N ASP A 30 -26.16 -0.39 -12.80
CA ASP A 30 -26.19 0.01 -11.39
C ASP A 30 -25.75 1.46 -11.24
N ALA A 31 -24.76 1.93 -12.02
CA ALA A 31 -24.34 3.32 -12.00
C ALA A 31 -25.47 4.30 -12.38
N VAL A 32 -26.26 3.97 -13.40
CA VAL A 32 -27.45 4.78 -13.79
C VAL A 32 -28.50 4.77 -12.70
N LYS A 33 -28.84 3.59 -12.13
CA LYS A 33 -29.80 3.47 -11.02
C LYS A 33 -29.32 4.23 -9.77
N ALA A 34 -28.02 4.21 -9.50
CA ALA A 34 -27.44 4.95 -8.42
C ALA A 34 -27.65 6.46 -8.58
N ALA A 35 -27.41 7.00 -9.80
CA ALA A 35 -27.66 8.39 -10.11
C ALA A 35 -29.13 8.78 -9.95
N GLU A 36 -30.06 7.94 -10.44
CA GLU A 36 -31.50 8.11 -10.25
C GLU A 36 -31.87 8.14 -8.74
N THR A 37 -31.32 7.21 -7.97
CA THR A 37 -31.55 7.11 -6.51
C THR A 37 -31.03 8.32 -5.74
N LEU A 38 -29.84 8.82 -6.11
CA LEU A 38 -29.25 10.03 -5.51
C LEU A 38 -30.07 11.27 -5.85
N GLY A 39 -30.72 11.29 -7.01
CA GLY A 39 -31.44 12.46 -7.50
C GLY A 39 -30.51 13.60 -7.89
N GLY A 40 -31.07 14.80 -8.07
CA GLY A 40 -30.31 15.96 -8.50
C GLY A 40 -30.09 16.00 -10.02
N ASN A 41 -29.10 16.79 -10.46
CA ASN A 41 -28.81 17.03 -11.88
C ASN A 41 -27.31 17.06 -12.20
N ILE A 42 -26.48 16.79 -11.20
CA ILE A 42 -25.02 16.68 -11.33
C ILE A 42 -24.54 15.50 -10.49
N TRP A 43 -23.80 14.61 -11.14
CA TRP A 43 -23.18 13.44 -10.50
C TRP A 43 -21.71 13.37 -10.86
N VAL A 44 -20.93 12.71 -10.01
CA VAL A 44 -19.53 12.41 -10.28
C VAL A 44 -19.36 10.91 -10.41
N VAL A 45 -18.85 10.45 -11.55
CA VAL A 45 -18.52 9.05 -11.83
C VAL A 45 -17.04 8.86 -11.52
N LYS A 46 -16.73 8.05 -10.49
CA LYS A 46 -15.37 7.89 -9.98
C LYS A 46 -14.92 6.44 -10.06
N ALA A 47 -13.80 6.19 -10.74
CA ALA A 47 -13.08 4.91 -10.66
C ALA A 47 -12.68 4.61 -9.22
N GLN A 48 -12.82 3.36 -8.81
CA GLN A 48 -12.37 2.87 -7.52
C GLN A 48 -11.18 1.94 -7.72
N ILE A 49 -9.98 2.43 -7.41
CA ILE A 49 -8.71 1.69 -7.37
C ILE A 49 -7.91 2.16 -6.15
N HIS A 50 -6.96 1.36 -5.69
CA HIS A 50 -6.10 1.69 -4.54
C HIS A 50 -4.95 2.66 -4.90
N ALA A 51 -5.22 3.63 -5.79
CA ALA A 51 -4.25 4.64 -6.21
C ALA A 51 -4.86 6.03 -6.25
N GLY A 52 -4.02 7.03 -5.95
CA GLY A 52 -4.35 8.45 -6.12
C GLY A 52 -4.15 8.93 -7.57
N GLY A 53 -4.49 10.21 -7.83
CA GLY A 53 -4.32 10.82 -9.15
C GLY A 53 -5.34 10.37 -10.20
N ARG A 54 -6.42 9.70 -9.80
CA ARG A 54 -7.47 9.16 -10.69
C ARG A 54 -8.08 10.20 -11.63
N GLY A 55 -8.27 11.43 -11.14
CA GLY A 55 -8.81 12.52 -11.95
C GLY A 55 -7.92 12.86 -13.14
N LYS A 56 -6.59 12.98 -12.92
CA LYS A 56 -5.61 13.24 -13.99
C LYS A 56 -5.53 12.09 -14.99
N GLY A 57 -5.75 10.86 -14.54
CA GLY A 57 -5.79 9.66 -15.39
C GLY A 57 -7.11 9.44 -16.14
N GLY A 58 -8.10 10.34 -15.98
CA GLY A 58 -9.41 10.21 -16.64
C GLY A 58 -10.42 9.29 -15.93
N GLY A 59 -10.09 8.84 -14.70
CA GLY A 59 -10.94 7.98 -13.88
C GLY A 59 -12.02 8.73 -13.08
N VAL A 60 -12.14 10.06 -13.23
CA VAL A 60 -13.18 10.87 -12.56
C VAL A 60 -13.82 11.79 -13.58
N LYS A 61 -15.15 11.73 -13.73
CA LYS A 61 -15.91 12.56 -14.69
C LYS A 61 -17.19 13.10 -14.06
N VAL A 62 -17.49 14.36 -14.35
CA VAL A 62 -18.73 15.03 -13.93
C VAL A 62 -19.80 14.84 -14.99
N ALA A 63 -20.93 14.23 -14.63
CA ALA A 63 -22.08 14.00 -15.48
C ALA A 63 -23.22 14.97 -15.14
N LYS A 64 -23.90 15.48 -16.16
CA LYS A 64 -25.04 16.42 -16.04
C LYS A 64 -26.34 15.81 -16.57
N SER A 65 -26.32 14.55 -16.97
CA SER A 65 -27.51 13.78 -17.35
C SER A 65 -27.26 12.28 -17.08
N LEU A 66 -28.33 11.49 -17.02
CA LEU A 66 -28.26 10.03 -16.85
C LEU A 66 -27.55 9.36 -18.05
N GLU A 67 -27.71 9.91 -19.27
CA GLU A 67 -27.00 9.46 -20.46
C GLU A 67 -25.49 9.63 -20.30
N GLN A 68 -25.04 10.77 -19.76
CA GLN A 68 -23.63 11.00 -19.46
C GLN A 68 -23.12 10.08 -18.34
N VAL A 69 -23.94 9.78 -17.34
CA VAL A 69 -23.56 8.78 -16.30
C VAL A 69 -23.34 7.42 -16.96
N ARG A 70 -24.24 6.96 -17.85
CA ARG A 70 -24.10 5.71 -18.60
C ARG A 70 -22.85 5.70 -19.47
N GLU A 71 -22.63 6.78 -20.22
CA GLU A 71 -21.45 6.92 -21.09
C GLU A 71 -20.16 6.85 -20.29
N TYR A 72 -20.03 7.66 -19.23
CA TYR A 72 -18.80 7.73 -18.43
C TYR A 72 -18.57 6.46 -17.63
N ALA A 73 -19.62 5.85 -17.07
CA ALA A 73 -19.52 4.55 -16.43
C ALA A 73 -18.99 3.48 -17.41
N GLY A 74 -19.50 3.46 -18.67
CA GLY A 74 -19.03 2.55 -19.71
C GLY A 74 -17.60 2.79 -20.16
N GLN A 75 -17.12 4.04 -20.12
CA GLN A 75 -15.74 4.39 -20.46
C GLN A 75 -14.76 4.03 -19.33
N ILE A 76 -15.17 4.21 -18.06
CA ILE A 76 -14.31 4.06 -16.90
C ILE A 76 -14.28 2.61 -16.41
N LEU A 77 -15.42 1.91 -16.38
CA LEU A 77 -15.48 0.54 -15.91
C LEU A 77 -14.73 -0.39 -16.88
N GLY A 78 -13.79 -1.15 -16.37
CA GLY A 78 -12.94 -2.06 -17.14
C GLY A 78 -11.72 -1.40 -17.79
N MET A 79 -11.58 -0.07 -17.75
CA MET A 79 -10.38 0.60 -18.26
C MET A 79 -9.14 0.24 -17.47
N GLN A 80 -7.98 0.28 -18.11
CA GLN A 80 -6.69 0.23 -17.44
C GLN A 80 -6.30 1.67 -17.06
N LEU A 81 -6.48 2.02 -15.80
CA LEU A 81 -6.26 3.38 -15.32
C LEU A 81 -4.80 3.57 -14.92
N ILE A 82 -4.11 4.44 -15.66
CA ILE A 82 -2.71 4.79 -15.40
C ILE A 82 -2.66 6.08 -14.60
N THR A 83 -1.99 6.04 -13.46
CA THR A 83 -1.68 7.20 -12.60
C THR A 83 -0.21 7.17 -12.20
N HIS A 84 0.29 8.24 -11.59
CA HIS A 84 1.66 8.24 -11.05
C HIS A 84 1.91 7.20 -9.95
N GLN A 85 0.84 6.61 -9.37
CA GLN A 85 0.91 5.61 -8.30
C GLN A 85 0.69 4.17 -8.79
N THR A 86 0.14 3.95 -9.99
CA THR A 86 -0.10 2.60 -10.54
C THR A 86 1.05 2.08 -11.40
N GLY A 87 2.04 2.92 -11.70
CA GLY A 87 3.06 2.60 -12.69
C GLY A 87 2.51 2.54 -14.13
N PRO A 88 3.36 2.19 -15.12
CA PRO A 88 3.00 2.18 -16.54
C PRO A 88 1.97 1.09 -16.90
N GLU A 89 1.91 0.02 -16.13
CA GLU A 89 0.94 -1.08 -16.36
C GLU A 89 -0.48 -0.65 -16.01
N GLY A 90 -0.63 0.35 -15.13
CA GLY A 90 -1.92 0.82 -14.65
C GLY A 90 -2.64 -0.19 -13.76
N GLN A 91 -3.87 0.15 -13.36
CA GLN A 91 -4.75 -0.71 -12.59
C GLN A 91 -6.11 -0.84 -13.29
N LYS A 92 -6.63 -2.06 -13.39
CA LYS A 92 -7.95 -2.29 -14.00
C LYS A 92 -9.06 -1.81 -13.08
N VAL A 93 -9.93 -0.93 -13.59
CA VAL A 93 -11.09 -0.44 -12.83
C VAL A 93 -12.19 -1.50 -12.85
N ARG A 94 -12.51 -2.04 -11.66
CA ARG A 94 -13.59 -3.04 -11.47
C ARG A 94 -14.79 -2.46 -10.73
N ASN A 95 -14.59 -1.34 -10.06
CA ASN A 95 -15.57 -0.71 -9.18
C ASN A 95 -15.72 0.77 -9.52
N LEU A 96 -16.95 1.28 -9.41
CA LEU A 96 -17.29 2.70 -9.55
C LEU A 96 -17.94 3.22 -8.26
N LEU A 97 -17.76 4.51 -8.02
CA LEU A 97 -18.56 5.27 -7.08
C LEU A 97 -19.33 6.33 -7.87
N ILE A 98 -20.66 6.31 -7.75
CA ILE A 98 -21.52 7.40 -8.25
C ILE A 98 -21.86 8.29 -7.07
N GLU A 99 -21.54 9.56 -7.17
CA GLU A 99 -21.62 10.51 -6.07
C GLU A 99 -22.38 11.76 -6.50
N GLU A 100 -23.10 12.39 -5.57
CA GLU A 100 -23.73 13.70 -5.83
C GLU A 100 -22.68 14.76 -6.08
N GLY A 101 -22.99 15.73 -6.94
CA GLY A 101 -22.15 16.90 -7.16
C GLY A 101 -22.02 17.77 -5.91
N ALA A 102 -20.91 18.49 -5.78
CA ALA A 102 -20.63 19.40 -4.69
C ALA A 102 -20.38 20.82 -5.23
N ASP A 103 -20.82 21.87 -4.48
CA ASP A 103 -20.56 23.27 -4.81
C ASP A 103 -19.21 23.72 -4.25
N ILE A 104 -18.13 23.27 -4.87
CA ILE A 104 -16.77 23.48 -4.40
C ILE A 104 -16.37 24.94 -4.55
N LYS A 105 -16.08 25.60 -3.44
CA LYS A 105 -15.51 26.96 -3.42
C LYS A 105 -14.01 26.94 -3.18
N HIS A 106 -13.54 26.00 -2.36
CA HIS A 106 -12.11 25.78 -2.14
C HIS A 106 -11.84 24.35 -1.75
N GLU A 107 -10.64 23.87 -2.10
CA GLU A 107 -10.13 22.54 -1.81
C GLU A 107 -8.95 22.61 -0.86
N TYR A 108 -8.97 21.81 0.21
CA TYR A 108 -7.91 21.72 1.21
C TYR A 108 -7.38 20.28 1.27
N TYR A 109 -6.16 20.15 1.75
CA TYR A 109 -5.56 18.88 2.11
C TYR A 109 -5.58 18.68 3.62
N VAL A 110 -5.97 17.50 4.10
CA VAL A 110 -5.77 17.08 5.50
C VAL A 110 -5.41 15.61 5.58
N ALA A 111 -4.49 15.27 6.48
CA ALA A 111 -4.12 13.88 6.75
C ALA A 111 -3.68 13.66 8.19
N ALA A 112 -3.89 12.44 8.68
CA ALA A 112 -3.30 11.89 9.88
C ALA A 112 -2.40 10.72 9.52
N LEU A 113 -1.19 10.66 10.06
CA LEU A 113 -0.22 9.59 9.82
C LEU A 113 0.72 9.39 11.01
N THR A 114 1.35 8.22 11.05
CA THR A 114 2.37 7.91 12.07
C THR A 114 3.70 8.56 11.67
N ASP A 115 4.21 9.46 12.52
CA ASP A 115 5.57 10.00 12.37
C ASP A 115 6.55 9.22 13.25
N ARG A 116 7.43 8.46 12.58
CA ARG A 116 8.42 7.61 13.26
C ARG A 116 9.55 8.43 13.91
N ALA A 117 9.88 9.58 13.34
CA ALA A 117 10.97 10.41 13.84
C ALA A 117 10.64 11.00 15.22
N THR A 118 9.41 11.47 15.41
CA THR A 118 8.94 12.03 16.68
C THR A 118 8.20 11.01 17.55
N GLN A 119 8.01 9.77 17.07
CA GLN A 119 7.26 8.70 17.75
C GLN A 119 5.84 9.16 18.16
N SER A 120 5.18 9.90 17.27
CA SER A 120 3.87 10.50 17.52
C SER A 120 2.95 10.35 16.29
N VAL A 121 1.69 10.74 16.43
CA VAL A 121 0.81 10.95 15.31
C VAL A 121 1.02 12.38 14.80
N ALA A 122 1.30 12.52 13.51
CA ALA A 122 1.30 13.82 12.85
C ALA A 122 -0.04 14.04 12.16
N MET A 123 -0.66 15.20 12.39
CA MET A 123 -1.71 15.70 11.50
C MET A 123 -1.18 16.87 10.68
N MET A 124 -1.51 16.83 9.40
CA MET A 124 -1.11 17.85 8.43
C MET A 124 -2.33 18.44 7.76
N ALA A 125 -2.23 19.75 7.45
CA ALA A 125 -3.23 20.45 6.69
C ALA A 125 -2.56 21.44 5.72
N SER A 126 -3.16 21.67 4.55
CA SER A 126 -2.69 22.65 3.57
C SER A 126 -3.85 23.33 2.87
N TYR A 127 -3.64 24.59 2.47
CA TYR A 127 -4.52 25.33 1.57
C TYR A 127 -4.56 24.73 0.16
N GLU A 128 -3.49 24.00 -0.24
CA GLU A 128 -3.32 23.40 -1.55
C GLU A 128 -3.95 21.98 -1.56
N GLY A 129 -5.27 21.90 -1.70
CA GLY A 129 -6.00 20.65 -1.86
C GLY A 129 -6.14 20.21 -3.32
N GLY A 130 -6.53 18.95 -3.53
CA GLY A 130 -6.71 18.38 -4.88
C GLY A 130 -5.40 18.17 -5.65
N MET A 131 -4.26 18.45 -5.02
CA MET A 131 -2.92 18.36 -5.59
C MET A 131 -2.14 17.20 -4.94
N ASP A 132 -1.03 16.84 -5.60
CA ASP A 132 -0.05 15.92 -5.03
C ASP A 132 0.68 16.59 -3.87
N ILE A 133 0.48 16.11 -2.66
CA ILE A 133 1.03 16.72 -1.44
C ILE A 133 2.55 16.58 -1.36
N GLU A 134 3.13 15.56 -1.96
CA GLU A 134 4.57 15.35 -2.05
C GLU A 134 5.20 16.47 -2.90
N GLU A 135 4.53 16.89 -3.97
CA GLU A 135 4.95 18.03 -4.77
C GLU A 135 4.89 19.34 -3.98
N VAL A 136 3.83 19.55 -3.20
CA VAL A 136 3.69 20.73 -2.30
C VAL A 136 4.78 20.69 -1.23
N ALA A 137 5.03 19.54 -0.62
CA ALA A 137 6.07 19.37 0.40
C ALA A 137 7.48 19.65 -0.13
N HIS A 138 7.73 19.34 -1.40
CA HIS A 138 9.03 19.59 -2.04
C HIS A 138 9.20 21.06 -2.48
N LYS A 139 8.16 21.66 -3.08
CA LYS A 139 8.26 23.01 -3.69
C LYS A 139 7.96 24.13 -2.70
N THR A 140 6.99 23.93 -1.81
CA THR A 140 6.45 24.95 -0.91
C THR A 140 6.11 24.38 0.46
N PRO A 141 7.10 23.79 1.20
CA PRO A 141 6.87 23.10 2.48
C PRO A 141 6.23 24.01 3.54
N GLU A 142 6.40 25.33 3.44
CA GLU A 142 5.78 26.31 4.34
C GLU A 142 4.26 26.39 4.21
N LYS A 143 3.68 25.86 3.12
CA LYS A 143 2.22 25.77 2.94
C LYS A 143 1.59 24.59 3.67
N ILE A 144 2.40 23.70 4.26
CA ILE A 144 1.92 22.56 5.03
C ILE A 144 2.06 22.86 6.52
N VAL A 145 0.92 23.00 7.17
CA VAL A 145 0.86 23.12 8.63
C VAL A 145 0.85 21.73 9.24
N LYS A 146 1.67 21.52 10.28
CA LYS A 146 1.79 20.22 10.97
C LYS A 146 1.63 20.41 12.48
N VAL A 147 0.95 19.47 13.11
CA VAL A 147 0.94 19.31 14.57
C VAL A 147 1.31 17.86 14.91
N PHE A 148 2.08 17.71 15.99
CA PHE A 148 2.44 16.40 16.53
C PHE A 148 1.60 16.12 17.76
N ILE A 149 0.93 14.98 17.76
CA ILE A 149 -0.08 14.63 18.75
C ILE A 149 0.47 13.51 19.62
N ASN A 150 0.51 13.75 20.93
CA ASN A 150 0.76 12.68 21.88
C ASN A 150 -0.45 11.74 21.90
N PRO A 151 -0.30 10.45 21.51
CA PRO A 151 -1.42 9.52 21.43
C PRO A 151 -2.12 9.25 22.77
N LEU A 152 -1.45 9.54 23.90
CA LEU A 152 -2.04 9.41 25.24
C LEU A 152 -2.96 10.58 25.61
N VAL A 153 -2.82 11.72 24.92
CA VAL A 153 -3.62 12.93 25.15
C VAL A 153 -4.70 13.10 24.08
N GLY A 154 -4.36 12.74 22.83
CA GLY A 154 -5.21 12.95 21.67
C GLY A 154 -5.06 14.35 21.07
N LEU A 155 -5.79 14.59 19.97
CA LEU A 155 -5.83 15.90 19.30
C LEU A 155 -6.58 16.91 20.14
N THR A 156 -5.90 17.94 20.63
CA THR A 156 -6.51 19.02 21.41
C THR A 156 -7.27 20.02 20.52
N ASP A 157 -8.20 20.77 21.12
CA ASP A 157 -8.92 21.83 20.40
C ASP A 157 -7.98 22.92 19.88
N GLU A 158 -6.93 23.26 20.63
CA GLU A 158 -5.90 24.20 20.24
C GLU A 158 -5.12 23.73 19.00
N GLN A 159 -4.72 22.46 18.97
CA GLN A 159 -4.01 21.87 17.83
C GLN A 159 -4.92 21.80 16.58
N ALA A 160 -6.19 21.39 16.74
CA ALA A 160 -7.15 21.36 15.64
C ALA A 160 -7.45 22.77 15.10
N LEU A 161 -7.56 23.77 16.00
CA LEU A 161 -7.72 25.17 15.63
C LEU A 161 -6.48 25.71 14.88
N THR A 162 -5.29 25.32 15.31
CA THR A 162 -4.02 25.69 14.64
C THR A 162 -4.00 25.15 13.19
N LEU A 163 -4.41 23.90 12.98
CA LEU A 163 -4.52 23.33 11.62
C LEU A 163 -5.57 24.07 10.80
N ALA A 164 -6.79 24.28 11.33
CA ALA A 164 -7.88 24.91 10.60
C ALA A 164 -7.53 26.34 10.17
N LYS A 165 -6.94 27.13 11.07
CA LYS A 165 -6.47 28.50 10.74
C LYS A 165 -5.26 28.49 9.81
N GLY A 166 -4.30 27.60 10.07
CA GLY A 166 -3.06 27.53 9.32
C GLY A 166 -3.25 27.12 7.86
N MET A 167 -4.25 26.27 7.56
CA MET A 167 -4.62 25.97 6.17
C MET A 167 -5.54 27.03 5.53
N GLY A 168 -5.86 28.12 6.23
CA GLY A 168 -6.66 29.21 5.68
C GLY A 168 -8.16 28.93 5.58
N MET A 169 -8.70 28.07 6.46
CA MET A 169 -10.15 27.82 6.51
C MET A 169 -10.91 29.13 6.82
N LEU A 170 -12.02 29.35 6.10
CA LEU A 170 -12.86 30.52 6.30
C LEU A 170 -13.41 30.57 7.74
N GLU A 171 -13.44 31.77 8.34
CA GLU A 171 -13.70 31.95 9.76
C GLU A 171 -15.04 31.33 10.21
N GLY A 172 -16.10 31.46 9.41
CA GLY A 172 -17.42 30.87 9.70
C GLY A 172 -17.45 29.35 9.69
N SER A 173 -16.49 28.70 9.01
CA SER A 173 -16.41 27.24 8.88
C SER A 173 -15.34 26.61 9.80
N ILE A 174 -14.58 27.43 10.53
CA ILE A 174 -13.55 26.94 11.48
C ILE A 174 -14.12 25.94 12.49
N PRO A 175 -15.27 26.19 13.15
CA PRO A 175 -15.81 25.23 14.13
C PRO A 175 -16.10 23.85 13.55
N GLN A 176 -16.69 23.79 12.34
CA GLN A 176 -16.97 22.54 11.66
C GLN A 176 -15.67 21.87 11.18
N CYS A 177 -14.68 22.64 10.74
CA CYS A 177 -13.38 22.12 10.36
C CYS A 177 -12.67 21.48 11.56
N VAL A 178 -12.64 22.16 12.71
CA VAL A 178 -12.07 21.62 13.96
C VAL A 178 -12.76 20.31 14.35
N ASP A 179 -14.07 20.24 14.31
CA ASP A 179 -14.84 19.03 14.58
C ASP A 179 -14.50 17.91 13.58
N THR A 180 -14.38 18.23 12.29
CA THR A 180 -13.95 17.29 11.24
C THR A 180 -12.55 16.73 11.50
N LEU A 181 -11.57 17.58 11.85
CA LEU A 181 -10.21 17.16 12.16
C LEU A 181 -10.16 16.21 13.37
N LYS A 182 -10.92 16.51 14.41
CA LYS A 182 -11.02 15.66 15.62
C LYS A 182 -11.62 14.30 15.28
N LYS A 183 -12.67 14.25 14.47
CA LYS A 183 -13.32 13.02 14.01
C LYS A 183 -12.39 12.20 13.11
N LEU A 184 -11.63 12.85 12.22
CA LEU A 184 -10.62 12.19 11.41
C LEU A 184 -9.53 11.55 12.27
N TYR A 185 -9.03 12.28 13.29
CA TYR A 185 -8.06 11.73 14.25
C TYR A 185 -8.62 10.53 15.01
N THR A 186 -9.87 10.62 15.51
CA THR A 186 -10.52 9.50 16.19
C THR A 186 -10.68 8.30 15.26
N CYS A 187 -11.11 8.52 14.03
CA CYS A 187 -11.20 7.47 13.00
C CYS A 187 -9.84 6.81 12.77
N TYR A 188 -8.78 7.61 12.60
CA TYR A 188 -7.41 7.13 12.43
C TYR A 188 -6.97 6.22 13.58
N MET A 189 -7.17 6.65 14.82
CA MET A 189 -6.74 5.90 16.01
C MET A 189 -7.56 4.62 16.23
N GLU A 190 -8.90 4.69 16.13
CA GLU A 190 -9.77 3.55 16.45
C GLU A 190 -9.77 2.47 15.37
N THR A 191 -9.38 2.80 14.15
CA THR A 191 -9.28 1.83 13.05
C THR A 191 -7.87 1.28 12.84
N ASP A 192 -6.90 1.63 13.69
CA ASP A 192 -5.50 1.30 13.51
C ASP A 192 -4.95 1.70 12.12
N ALA A 193 -5.39 2.85 11.64
CA ALA A 193 -4.88 3.38 10.39
C ALA A 193 -3.41 3.82 10.54
N SER A 194 -2.60 3.61 9.51
CA SER A 194 -1.25 4.17 9.37
C SER A 194 -1.25 5.46 8.54
N LEU A 195 -2.31 5.66 7.76
CA LEU A 195 -2.63 6.87 7.01
C LEU A 195 -4.15 7.02 6.93
N ALA A 196 -4.66 8.21 7.22
CA ALA A 196 -6.01 8.64 6.91
C ALA A 196 -5.92 10.02 6.25
N GLU A 197 -6.20 10.09 4.94
CA GLU A 197 -6.04 11.29 4.12
C GLU A 197 -7.38 11.67 3.50
N ILE A 198 -7.67 12.96 3.49
CA ILE A 198 -8.77 13.59 2.76
C ILE A 198 -8.16 14.60 1.80
N ASN A 199 -8.21 14.30 0.50
CA ASN A 199 -7.64 15.15 -0.54
C ASN A 199 -8.51 15.13 -1.82
N PRO A 200 -9.47 16.09 -1.92
CA PRO A 200 -9.61 17.25 -1.03
C PRO A 200 -10.66 17.12 0.09
N LEU A 201 -10.44 17.87 1.16
CA LEU A 201 -11.48 18.38 2.04
C LEU A 201 -11.99 19.68 1.42
N ILE A 202 -13.29 19.85 1.22
CA ILE A 202 -13.82 21.03 0.55
C ILE A 202 -14.60 21.95 1.50
N HIS A 203 -14.63 23.21 1.10
CA HIS A 203 -15.58 24.21 1.60
C HIS A 203 -16.62 24.48 0.50
N GLU A 204 -17.89 24.31 0.81
CA GLU A 204 -19.01 24.57 -0.11
C GLU A 204 -19.54 26.01 0.06
N GLY A 205 -20.34 26.48 -0.91
CA GLY A 205 -20.86 27.85 -0.92
C GLY A 205 -21.81 28.19 0.23
N ASP A 206 -22.41 27.18 0.87
CA ASP A 206 -23.25 27.32 2.07
C ASP A 206 -22.47 27.31 3.39
N GLY A 207 -21.14 27.19 3.32
CA GLY A 207 -20.27 27.12 4.49
C GLY A 207 -19.98 25.70 4.98
N THR A 208 -20.55 24.68 4.35
CA THR A 208 -20.35 23.27 4.74
C THR A 208 -18.91 22.83 4.44
N VAL A 209 -18.30 22.12 5.40
CA VAL A 209 -17.00 21.43 5.23
C VAL A 209 -17.27 19.96 4.98
N LYS A 210 -16.76 19.42 3.87
CA LYS A 210 -17.10 18.08 3.40
C LYS A 210 -15.89 17.33 2.84
N ALA A 211 -15.72 16.05 3.17
CA ALA A 211 -14.68 15.20 2.61
C ALA A 211 -15.17 14.55 1.31
N ILE A 212 -14.61 14.93 0.16
CA ILE A 212 -15.02 14.41 -1.15
C ILE A 212 -14.07 13.39 -1.73
N ASP A 213 -12.97 13.09 -1.05
CA ASP A 213 -12.12 11.92 -1.28
C ASP A 213 -11.68 11.35 0.06
N ALA A 214 -11.24 10.10 0.06
CA ALA A 214 -10.74 9.43 1.25
C ALA A 214 -9.73 8.35 0.87
N LYS A 215 -8.56 8.38 1.50
CA LYS A 215 -7.51 7.38 1.32
C LYS A 215 -7.07 6.86 2.68
N PHE A 216 -7.17 5.55 2.86
CA PHE A 216 -6.79 4.88 4.10
C PHE A 216 -5.78 3.77 3.85
N ASN A 217 -4.76 3.74 4.71
CA ASN A 217 -3.89 2.60 4.88
C ASN A 217 -4.00 2.15 6.34
N PHE A 218 -4.04 0.84 6.57
CA PHE A 218 -4.15 0.26 7.91
C PHE A 218 -2.87 -0.50 8.27
N ASP A 219 -2.55 -0.52 9.55
CA ASP A 219 -1.49 -1.36 10.08
C ASP A 219 -1.89 -2.83 9.96
N SER A 220 -1.18 -3.57 9.11
CA SER A 220 -1.46 -4.99 8.88
C SER A 220 -1.29 -5.84 10.15
N ASN A 221 -0.45 -5.40 11.10
CA ASN A 221 -0.24 -6.08 12.37
C ASN A 221 -1.44 -5.95 13.32
N ALA A 222 -2.32 -4.97 13.10
CA ALA A 222 -3.51 -4.72 13.92
C ALA A 222 -4.79 -5.35 13.34
N LEU A 223 -4.77 -5.87 12.12
CA LEU A 223 -5.97 -6.37 11.42
C LEU A 223 -6.69 -7.50 12.18
N TYR A 224 -6.00 -8.27 13.01
CA TYR A 224 -6.63 -9.32 13.82
C TYR A 224 -7.73 -8.80 14.75
N ARG A 225 -7.69 -7.51 15.13
CA ARG A 225 -8.69 -6.85 15.96
C ARG A 225 -9.64 -5.93 15.18
N GLN A 226 -9.49 -5.86 13.86
CA GLN A 226 -10.27 -5.01 12.95
C GLN A 226 -11.04 -5.83 11.89
N PRO A 227 -11.98 -6.73 12.29
CA PRO A 227 -12.65 -7.63 11.35
C PRO A 227 -13.48 -6.89 10.29
N GLU A 228 -14.07 -5.73 10.62
CA GLU A 228 -14.81 -4.91 9.66
C GLU A 228 -13.89 -4.33 8.58
N ILE A 229 -12.66 -3.95 8.95
CA ILE A 229 -11.65 -3.45 8.00
C ILE A 229 -11.16 -4.60 7.11
N VAL A 230 -10.90 -5.79 7.70
CA VAL A 230 -10.52 -6.97 6.92
C VAL A 230 -11.58 -7.34 5.88
N ALA A 231 -12.86 -7.20 6.20
CA ALA A 231 -13.97 -7.45 5.27
C ALA A 231 -14.01 -6.48 4.08
N MET A 232 -13.32 -5.34 4.16
CA MET A 232 -13.19 -4.35 3.08
C MET A 232 -12.04 -4.64 2.11
N ARG A 233 -11.25 -5.69 2.36
CA ARG A 233 -10.08 -6.05 1.54
C ARG A 233 -10.50 -6.42 0.13
N ASP A 234 -9.84 -5.86 -0.86
CA ASP A 234 -10.01 -6.21 -2.28
C ASP A 234 -8.71 -6.85 -2.80
N LEU A 235 -8.75 -8.16 -2.99
CA LEU A 235 -7.58 -8.93 -3.45
C LEU A 235 -7.21 -8.61 -4.90
N ASP A 236 -8.14 -8.12 -5.72
CA ASP A 236 -7.86 -7.71 -7.10
C ASP A 236 -7.01 -6.43 -7.20
N GLU A 237 -6.86 -5.73 -6.07
CA GLU A 237 -6.04 -4.51 -5.93
C GLU A 237 -4.67 -4.77 -5.28
N GLU A 238 -4.39 -6.01 -4.89
CA GLU A 238 -3.14 -6.41 -4.25
C GLU A 238 -2.24 -7.17 -5.23
N ASP A 239 -0.95 -7.21 -4.96
CA ASP A 239 0.00 -8.01 -5.73
C ASP A 239 -0.29 -9.50 -5.59
N ALA A 240 -0.38 -10.22 -6.71
CA ALA A 240 -0.76 -11.63 -6.74
C ALA A 240 0.27 -12.52 -6.03
N ASP A 241 1.56 -12.17 -6.10
CA ASP A 241 2.63 -12.93 -5.45
C ASP A 241 2.63 -12.69 -3.93
N GLU A 242 2.30 -11.45 -3.49
CA GLU A 242 2.11 -11.14 -2.06
C GLU A 242 0.91 -11.87 -1.46
N ILE A 243 -0.20 -11.95 -2.22
CA ILE A 243 -1.38 -12.74 -1.82
C ILE A 243 -1.03 -14.23 -1.71
N GLU A 244 -0.33 -14.78 -2.70
CA GLU A 244 0.08 -16.19 -2.68
C GLU A 244 0.99 -16.48 -1.49
N ALA A 245 2.00 -15.63 -1.24
CA ALA A 245 2.91 -15.72 -0.12
C ALA A 245 2.19 -15.71 1.24
N SER A 246 1.14 -14.90 1.36
CA SER A 246 0.37 -14.78 2.60
C SER A 246 -0.35 -16.07 2.99
N LYS A 247 -0.69 -16.93 2.03
CA LYS A 247 -1.32 -18.25 2.30
C LYS A 247 -0.38 -19.22 3.05
N PHE A 248 0.93 -19.00 2.91
CA PHE A 248 1.98 -19.79 3.54
C PHE A 248 2.63 -19.08 4.73
N ASP A 249 2.03 -17.97 5.18
CA ASP A 249 2.59 -17.14 6.27
C ASP A 249 4.04 -16.72 5.97
N LEU A 250 4.27 -16.25 4.74
CA LEU A 250 5.53 -15.69 4.27
C LEU A 250 5.41 -14.16 4.22
N ALA A 251 6.37 -13.46 4.82
CA ALA A 251 6.48 -12.01 4.67
C ALA A 251 7.17 -11.70 3.33
N TYR A 252 6.39 -11.43 2.29
CA TYR A 252 6.85 -11.20 0.93
C TYR A 252 6.40 -9.82 0.44
N ILE A 253 7.30 -9.09 -0.23
CA ILE A 253 7.01 -7.84 -0.93
C ILE A 253 7.67 -7.89 -2.30
N SER A 254 6.88 -7.72 -3.36
CA SER A 254 7.38 -7.63 -4.74
C SER A 254 8.18 -6.35 -4.96
N LEU A 255 9.31 -6.45 -5.68
CA LEU A 255 10.15 -5.33 -6.10
C LEU A 255 10.50 -5.47 -7.59
N ASP A 256 11.07 -4.42 -8.19
CA ASP A 256 11.33 -4.36 -9.63
C ASP A 256 12.66 -4.96 -10.09
N GLY A 257 13.42 -5.57 -9.21
CA GLY A 257 14.76 -6.09 -9.50
C GLY A 257 14.80 -7.42 -10.23
N ASN A 258 16.01 -7.97 -10.31
CA ASN A 258 16.32 -9.21 -11.03
C ASN A 258 16.93 -10.31 -10.17
N ILE A 259 17.17 -10.07 -8.88
CA ILE A 259 17.70 -11.09 -7.95
C ILE A 259 16.63 -11.41 -6.91
N GLY A 260 16.12 -12.65 -6.95
CA GLY A 260 15.23 -13.18 -5.92
C GLY A 260 15.99 -13.37 -4.60
N CYS A 261 15.38 -12.96 -3.50
CA CYS A 261 15.97 -13.04 -2.16
C CYS A 261 15.14 -13.96 -1.26
N LEU A 262 15.79 -14.98 -0.65
CA LEU A 262 15.20 -15.80 0.40
C LEU A 262 16.06 -15.70 1.66
N VAL A 263 15.50 -15.15 2.71
CA VAL A 263 16.24 -14.81 3.93
C VAL A 263 15.41 -15.18 5.16
N ASN A 264 16.04 -15.44 6.28
CA ASN A 264 15.38 -15.57 7.57
C ASN A 264 15.69 -14.37 8.46
N GLY A 265 14.64 -13.65 8.81
CA GLY A 265 14.71 -12.43 9.62
C GLY A 265 14.74 -11.14 8.78
N ALA A 266 13.80 -10.23 9.07
CA ALA A 266 13.59 -9.00 8.31
C ALA A 266 14.83 -8.11 8.23
N GLY A 267 15.60 -7.98 9.32
CA GLY A 267 16.84 -7.20 9.35
C GLY A 267 17.90 -7.76 8.40
N LEU A 268 18.06 -9.10 8.37
CA LEU A 268 18.99 -9.76 7.45
C LEU A 268 18.51 -9.63 6.00
N ALA A 269 17.19 -9.69 5.76
CA ALA A 269 16.61 -9.49 4.44
C ALA A 269 16.92 -8.08 3.90
N MET A 270 16.69 -7.04 4.69
CA MET A 270 17.03 -5.66 4.31
C MET A 270 18.53 -5.51 4.03
N ALA A 271 19.41 -6.01 4.92
CA ALA A 271 20.84 -5.95 4.71
C ALA A 271 21.31 -6.73 3.46
N THR A 272 20.64 -7.83 3.13
CA THR A 272 20.91 -8.61 1.90
C THR A 272 20.54 -7.81 0.66
N MET A 273 19.37 -7.16 0.65
CA MET A 273 18.94 -6.30 -0.46
C MET A 273 19.88 -5.11 -0.65
N ASP A 274 20.27 -4.43 0.43
CA ASP A 274 21.24 -3.32 0.37
C ASP A 274 22.58 -3.79 -0.18
N THR A 275 23.05 -4.98 0.22
CA THR A 275 24.30 -5.55 -0.28
C THR A 275 24.19 -5.84 -1.78
N ILE A 276 23.08 -6.42 -2.26
CA ILE A 276 22.87 -6.65 -3.71
C ILE A 276 22.95 -5.34 -4.47
N LYS A 277 22.31 -4.26 -3.99
CA LYS A 277 22.36 -2.93 -4.61
C LYS A 277 23.79 -2.36 -4.63
N LEU A 278 24.49 -2.48 -3.52
CA LEU A 278 25.91 -2.03 -3.42
C LEU A 278 26.80 -2.71 -4.46
N PHE A 279 26.54 -3.96 -4.80
CA PHE A 279 27.28 -4.73 -5.81
C PHE A 279 26.76 -4.57 -7.25
N GLY A 280 25.78 -3.68 -7.46
CA GLY A 280 25.33 -3.24 -8.78
C GLY A 280 24.26 -4.10 -9.43
N ALA A 281 23.39 -4.72 -8.64
CA ALA A 281 22.17 -5.37 -9.09
C ALA A 281 20.96 -4.92 -8.25
N GLU A 282 19.77 -5.34 -8.61
CA GLU A 282 18.53 -4.92 -7.94
C GLU A 282 17.78 -6.14 -7.37
N PRO A 283 17.33 -6.08 -6.08
CA PRO A 283 16.53 -7.14 -5.48
C PRO A 283 15.13 -7.19 -6.12
N ALA A 284 14.66 -8.39 -6.45
CA ALA A 284 13.34 -8.62 -7.03
C ALA A 284 12.24 -8.73 -5.98
N ASN A 285 12.59 -8.96 -4.73
CA ASN A 285 11.65 -9.08 -3.63
C ASN A 285 12.35 -8.90 -2.26
N PHE A 286 11.56 -8.48 -1.28
CA PHE A 286 11.83 -8.77 0.13
C PHE A 286 11.16 -10.11 0.46
N LEU A 287 11.84 -10.99 1.20
CA LEU A 287 11.24 -12.21 1.72
C LEU A 287 11.92 -12.61 3.03
N ASP A 288 11.09 -12.73 4.07
CA ASP A 288 11.47 -13.32 5.35
C ASP A 288 10.67 -14.61 5.56
N VAL A 289 11.36 -15.75 5.56
CA VAL A 289 10.72 -17.04 5.81
C VAL A 289 10.46 -17.29 7.32
N GLY A 290 10.90 -16.38 8.18
CA GLY A 290 10.75 -16.49 9.64
C GLY A 290 11.68 -17.52 10.28
N GLY A 291 11.71 -17.52 11.61
CA GLY A 291 12.56 -18.44 12.40
C GLY A 291 12.08 -19.89 12.45
N GLY A 292 10.87 -20.19 11.99
CA GLY A 292 10.26 -21.52 11.97
C GLY A 292 9.98 -22.06 10.56
N ALA A 293 10.75 -21.66 9.54
CA ALA A 293 10.51 -22.09 8.17
C ALA A 293 10.63 -23.61 8.02
N THR A 294 9.61 -24.17 7.38
CA THR A 294 9.54 -25.58 7.00
C THR A 294 10.03 -25.75 5.56
N THR A 295 10.30 -27.00 5.17
CA THR A 295 10.61 -27.34 3.77
C THR A 295 9.51 -26.84 2.83
N GLU A 296 8.23 -26.95 3.21
CA GLU A 296 7.09 -26.47 2.44
C GLU A 296 7.15 -24.96 2.22
N LYS A 297 7.33 -24.15 3.28
CA LYS A 297 7.47 -22.68 3.17
C LYS A 297 8.59 -22.29 2.22
N VAL A 298 9.75 -22.95 2.31
CA VAL A 298 10.89 -22.69 1.42
C VAL A 298 10.53 -23.04 -0.03
N THR A 299 9.86 -24.17 -0.26
CA THR A 299 9.45 -24.59 -1.61
C THR A 299 8.49 -23.59 -2.24
N GLU A 300 7.46 -23.16 -1.50
CA GLU A 300 6.51 -22.18 -2.00
C GLU A 300 7.15 -20.80 -2.24
N ALA A 301 8.08 -20.38 -1.38
CA ALA A 301 8.87 -19.19 -1.61
C ALA A 301 9.64 -19.23 -2.94
N PHE A 302 10.28 -20.35 -3.26
CA PHE A 302 10.94 -20.54 -4.56
C PHE A 302 9.97 -20.48 -5.73
N LYS A 303 8.81 -21.16 -5.61
CA LYS A 303 7.78 -21.14 -6.64
C LYS A 303 7.30 -19.73 -6.94
N ILE A 304 7.05 -18.92 -5.90
CA ILE A 304 6.62 -17.52 -6.02
C ILE A 304 7.71 -16.71 -6.73
N MET A 305 8.96 -16.77 -6.27
CA MET A 305 10.05 -16.02 -6.90
C MET A 305 10.26 -16.39 -8.38
N LEU A 306 10.14 -17.67 -8.73
CA LEU A 306 10.37 -18.16 -10.10
C LEU A 306 9.21 -17.87 -11.06
N LYS A 307 8.01 -17.52 -10.56
CA LYS A 307 6.92 -17.02 -11.41
C LYS A 307 7.24 -15.65 -12.00
N ASN A 308 8.06 -14.84 -11.32
CA ASN A 308 8.43 -13.52 -11.79
C ASN A 308 9.49 -13.63 -12.92
N PRO A 309 9.16 -13.29 -14.19
CA PRO A 309 10.08 -13.44 -15.32
C PRO A 309 11.29 -12.50 -15.25
N LYS A 310 11.23 -11.47 -14.40
CA LYS A 310 12.35 -10.55 -14.15
C LYS A 310 13.46 -11.21 -13.33
N VAL A 311 13.16 -12.27 -12.56
CA VAL A 311 14.15 -12.95 -11.73
C VAL A 311 15.13 -13.73 -12.59
N LYS A 312 16.39 -13.34 -12.54
CA LYS A 312 17.53 -13.93 -13.29
C LYS A 312 18.45 -14.78 -12.42
N GLY A 313 18.32 -14.68 -11.11
CA GLY A 313 19.07 -15.47 -10.14
C GLY A 313 18.46 -15.37 -8.76
N ILE A 314 18.78 -16.32 -7.89
CA ILE A 314 18.27 -16.36 -6.51
C ILE A 314 19.45 -16.38 -5.53
N LEU A 315 19.37 -15.49 -4.53
CA LEU A 315 20.26 -15.46 -3.38
C LEU A 315 19.50 -15.94 -2.13
N VAL A 316 19.95 -17.06 -1.58
CA VAL A 316 19.52 -17.56 -0.26
C VAL A 316 20.55 -17.11 0.78
N ASN A 317 20.13 -16.34 1.76
CA ASN A 317 21.00 -15.88 2.84
C ASN A 317 20.41 -16.22 4.19
N ILE A 318 20.98 -17.22 4.86
CA ILE A 318 20.49 -17.76 6.13
C ILE A 318 21.50 -17.52 7.25
N PHE A 319 20.98 -17.03 8.37
CA PHE A 319 21.69 -17.04 9.64
C PHE A 319 20.96 -17.94 10.63
N GLY A 320 21.52 -19.12 10.87
CA GLY A 320 20.96 -20.13 11.74
C GLY A 320 21.13 -19.76 13.21
N GLY A 321 20.01 -19.46 13.86
CA GLY A 321 19.89 -19.42 15.32
C GLY A 321 18.91 -20.49 15.75
N ILE A 322 17.65 -20.10 15.96
CA ILE A 322 16.51 -21.05 16.16
C ILE A 322 16.32 -21.89 14.90
N MET A 323 16.40 -21.28 13.72
CA MET A 323 16.39 -21.98 12.46
C MET A 323 17.71 -22.72 12.22
N ARG A 324 17.62 -23.94 11.72
CA ARG A 324 18.77 -24.81 11.45
C ARG A 324 19.11 -24.80 9.97
N CYS A 325 20.40 -24.68 9.65
CA CYS A 325 20.89 -24.65 8.27
C CYS A 325 20.59 -25.97 7.51
N ASP A 326 20.60 -27.12 8.17
CA ASP A 326 20.26 -28.42 7.56
C ASP A 326 18.79 -28.48 7.12
N THR A 327 17.85 -27.94 7.89
CA THR A 327 16.43 -27.86 7.53
C THR A 327 16.23 -26.99 6.29
N ILE A 328 16.88 -25.83 6.25
CA ILE A 328 16.79 -24.91 5.08
C ILE A 328 17.47 -25.54 3.86
N ALA A 329 18.64 -26.15 4.02
CA ALA A 329 19.34 -26.82 2.92
C ALA A 329 18.46 -27.90 2.28
N THR A 330 17.77 -28.69 3.10
CA THR A 330 16.81 -29.71 2.64
C THR A 330 15.67 -29.06 1.87
N GLY A 331 15.10 -27.97 2.38
CA GLY A 331 14.03 -27.22 1.71
C GLY A 331 14.48 -26.60 0.38
N VAL A 332 15.68 -26.01 0.35
CA VAL A 332 16.27 -25.44 -0.88
C VAL A 332 16.48 -26.51 -1.94
N VAL A 333 17.02 -27.69 -1.55
CA VAL A 333 17.24 -28.80 -2.47
C VAL A 333 15.92 -29.36 -3.00
N ALA A 334 14.92 -29.51 -2.13
CA ALA A 334 13.58 -29.97 -2.53
C ALA A 334 12.93 -28.99 -3.50
N ALA A 335 12.94 -27.70 -3.16
CA ALA A 335 12.39 -26.64 -3.98
C ALA A 335 13.07 -26.56 -5.36
N ALA A 336 14.41 -26.59 -5.39
CA ALA A 336 15.17 -26.52 -6.63
C ALA A 336 14.90 -27.70 -7.56
N LYS A 337 14.69 -28.89 -7.01
CA LYS A 337 14.30 -30.10 -7.78
C LYS A 337 12.87 -30.01 -8.29
N GLU A 338 11.92 -29.62 -7.44
CA GLU A 338 10.51 -29.56 -7.78
C GLU A 338 10.23 -28.47 -8.83
N THR A 339 10.89 -27.31 -8.73
CA THR A 339 10.72 -26.21 -9.66
C THR A 339 11.56 -26.32 -10.93
N HIS A 340 12.38 -27.38 -11.07
CA HIS A 340 13.35 -27.52 -12.17
C HIS A 340 14.17 -26.25 -12.34
N LEU A 341 14.79 -25.78 -11.26
CA LEU A 341 15.50 -24.50 -11.16
C LEU A 341 16.37 -24.23 -12.39
N SER A 342 16.04 -23.15 -13.12
CA SER A 342 16.70 -22.77 -14.37
C SER A 342 17.58 -21.53 -14.25
N VAL A 343 17.60 -20.92 -13.07
CA VAL A 343 18.40 -19.70 -12.81
C VAL A 343 19.53 -20.00 -11.82
N PRO A 344 20.66 -19.26 -11.85
CA PRO A 344 21.72 -19.38 -10.86
C PRO A 344 21.19 -19.27 -9.42
N LEU A 345 21.66 -20.15 -8.56
CA LEU A 345 21.35 -20.18 -7.14
C LEU A 345 22.63 -20.02 -6.32
N VAL A 346 22.74 -18.94 -5.58
CA VAL A 346 23.81 -18.71 -4.61
C VAL A 346 23.24 -18.88 -3.21
N VAL A 347 23.93 -19.65 -2.38
CA VAL A 347 23.49 -19.94 -1.00
C VAL A 347 24.60 -19.58 -0.01
N ARG A 348 24.27 -18.71 0.92
CA ARG A 348 25.10 -18.40 2.09
C ARG A 348 24.35 -18.90 3.34
N MET A 349 24.99 -19.76 4.12
CA MET A 349 24.49 -20.28 5.38
C MET A 349 25.52 -20.12 6.48
N LYS A 350 25.10 -19.60 7.63
CA LYS A 350 25.91 -19.47 8.85
C LYS A 350 25.08 -19.87 10.07
N GLY A 351 25.72 -20.44 11.08
CA GLY A 351 25.12 -20.73 12.38
C GLY A 351 24.80 -22.22 12.62
N THR A 352 23.70 -22.52 13.29
CA THR A 352 23.36 -23.88 13.74
C THR A 352 23.31 -24.89 12.58
N ASN A 353 24.09 -25.94 12.66
CA ASN A 353 24.25 -27.00 11.66
C ASN A 353 24.73 -26.51 10.29
N GLU A 354 25.62 -25.50 10.27
CA GLU A 354 26.17 -24.92 9.04
C GLU A 354 26.85 -25.99 8.17
N ASP A 355 27.75 -26.79 8.75
CA ASP A 355 28.51 -27.80 8.02
C ASP A 355 27.61 -28.87 7.42
N LEU A 356 26.60 -29.32 8.17
CA LEU A 356 25.61 -30.29 7.70
C LEU A 356 24.75 -29.70 6.56
N GLY A 357 24.33 -28.44 6.69
CA GLY A 357 23.61 -27.74 5.63
C GLY A 357 24.42 -27.63 4.34
N LYS A 358 25.70 -27.23 4.44
CA LYS A 358 26.62 -27.16 3.30
C LYS A 358 26.82 -28.55 2.65
N GLN A 359 26.93 -29.60 3.47
CA GLN A 359 27.07 -30.97 2.96
C GLN A 359 25.82 -31.40 2.18
N ILE A 360 24.60 -31.13 2.69
CA ILE A 360 23.34 -31.44 2.01
C ILE A 360 23.27 -30.75 0.65
N LEU A 361 23.64 -29.46 0.57
CA LEU A 361 23.70 -28.73 -0.71
C LEU A 361 24.67 -29.35 -1.69
N LYS A 362 25.88 -29.70 -1.24
CA LYS A 362 26.91 -30.34 -2.05
C LYS A 362 26.48 -31.70 -2.59
N ASP A 363 25.91 -32.55 -1.73
CA ASP A 363 25.51 -33.91 -2.07
C ASP A 363 24.25 -33.95 -2.95
N SER A 364 23.53 -32.84 -3.08
CA SER A 364 22.32 -32.75 -3.91
C SER A 364 22.58 -32.94 -5.40
N GLY A 365 23.80 -32.70 -5.87
CA GLY A 365 24.19 -32.72 -7.28
C GLY A 365 23.66 -31.55 -8.10
N LEU A 366 23.02 -30.57 -7.45
CA LEU A 366 22.50 -29.35 -8.09
C LEU A 366 23.63 -28.31 -8.28
N PRO A 367 23.56 -27.47 -9.31
CA PRO A 367 24.56 -26.40 -9.57
C PRO A 367 24.39 -25.23 -8.60
N ILE A 368 24.52 -25.51 -7.29
CA ILE A 368 24.39 -24.52 -6.24
C ILE A 368 25.77 -23.90 -5.94
N ILE A 369 25.84 -22.58 -5.94
CA ILE A 369 27.03 -21.82 -5.65
C ILE A 369 27.05 -21.44 -4.16
N SER A 370 27.98 -21.99 -3.40
CA SER A 370 28.12 -21.66 -1.97
C SER A 370 28.93 -20.38 -1.77
N ALA A 371 28.59 -19.62 -0.72
CA ALA A 371 29.31 -18.43 -0.27
C ALA A 371 29.43 -18.41 1.26
N ASP A 372 30.55 -17.86 1.76
CA ASP A 372 30.85 -17.80 3.19
C ASP A 372 30.56 -16.42 3.81
N SER A 373 30.49 -15.38 3.02
CA SER A 373 30.14 -14.02 3.47
C SER A 373 29.03 -13.40 2.60
N MET A 374 28.40 -12.35 3.12
CA MET A 374 27.38 -11.59 2.35
C MET A 374 27.98 -10.93 1.12
N ALA A 375 29.15 -10.33 1.25
CA ALA A 375 29.85 -9.70 0.13
C ALA A 375 30.21 -10.72 -0.96
N GLU A 376 30.70 -11.90 -0.59
CA GLU A 376 30.99 -12.99 -1.52
C GLU A 376 29.70 -13.49 -2.20
N ALA A 377 28.61 -13.66 -1.45
CA ALA A 377 27.34 -14.08 -1.98
C ALA A 377 26.78 -13.08 -3.01
N ALA A 378 26.83 -11.78 -2.69
CA ALA A 378 26.43 -10.72 -3.61
C ALA A 378 27.32 -10.68 -4.86
N THR A 379 28.65 -10.77 -4.70
CA THR A 379 29.58 -10.83 -5.83
C THR A 379 29.24 -11.98 -6.77
N LYS A 380 29.05 -13.18 -6.23
CA LYS A 380 28.76 -14.39 -7.00
C LYS A 380 27.43 -14.32 -7.74
N ILE A 381 26.35 -13.88 -7.06
CA ILE A 381 25.05 -13.79 -7.72
C ILE A 381 24.99 -12.71 -8.76
N VAL A 382 25.59 -11.53 -8.51
CA VAL A 382 25.65 -10.45 -9.50
C VAL A 382 26.47 -10.85 -10.72
N ALA A 383 27.57 -11.58 -10.53
CA ALA A 383 28.36 -12.11 -11.66
C ALA A 383 27.61 -13.18 -12.47
N ALA A 384 26.77 -13.98 -11.81
CA ALA A 384 26.03 -15.07 -12.47
C ALA A 384 24.81 -14.58 -13.28
N VAL A 385 24.30 -13.37 -13.03
CA VAL A 385 23.13 -12.80 -13.72
C VAL A 385 23.47 -11.75 -14.79
N LYS A 386 24.73 -11.38 -14.92
CA LYS A 386 25.27 -10.52 -16.00
C LYS A 386 25.37 -11.31 -17.30
#